data_927447693e93776a6bc5a3d622ed8de8
#
_entry.id   927447693e93776a6bc5a3d622ed8de8
#
_cell.length_a   1.000
_cell.length_b   1.000
_cell.length_c   1.000
_cell.angle_alpha   90.00
_cell.angle_beta   90.00
_cell.angle_gamma   90.00
#
_symmetry.space_group_name_H-M   'P 1'
#
loop_
_entity.id
_entity.type
_entity.pdbx_description
1 polymer ?
#
loop_
_entity_poly.entity_id
_entity_poly.type
_entity_poly.pdbx_seq_one_letter_code
_entity_poly.pdbx_strand_id
1 'polypeptide(L)'
;IQPAVIQILQIIGLALIAVSIVYLLAANWWMLPKFVQLFIPQILLLGSALLSVRFTAREKLRQSLDTVSGLMLGLSLAVIGQIYQTGADSYQLFLLWALLLLPWLYRPNIGIFALFCVVSQLALYFYFKQSFWLVRAETLYLLGLNLLTGLSMIYALRYYPVLRYLFIAVVVL
;
A
#
# COMPACT_ATOMS: atom_id res chain seq x y z
N ILE A 1 -23.91 -27.05 -6.79
CA ILE A 1 -23.22 -25.96 -6.05
C ILE A 1 -23.21 -24.76 -6.98
N GLN A 2 -23.74 -23.59 -6.53
CA GLN A 2 -23.79 -22.39 -7.38
C GLN A 2 -22.36 -21.96 -7.75
N PRO A 3 -22.11 -21.56 -9.01
CA PRO A 3 -20.77 -21.15 -9.47
C PRO A 3 -20.16 -20.03 -8.64
N ALA A 4 -20.96 -19.17 -8.05
CA ALA A 4 -20.52 -18.12 -7.16
C ALA A 4 -19.86 -18.66 -5.86
N VAL A 5 -20.38 -19.76 -5.31
CA VAL A 5 -19.81 -20.37 -4.09
C VAL A 5 -18.42 -20.95 -4.37
N ILE A 6 -18.24 -21.59 -5.52
CA ILE A 6 -16.95 -22.13 -5.93
C ILE A 6 -15.93 -20.99 -6.11
N GLN A 7 -16.31 -19.89 -6.73
CA GLN A 7 -15.44 -18.73 -6.90
C GLN A 7 -15.02 -18.11 -5.55
N ILE A 8 -15.97 -17.97 -4.62
CA ILE A 8 -15.68 -17.45 -3.27
C ILE A 8 -14.70 -18.38 -2.55
N LEU A 9 -14.91 -19.69 -2.58
CA LEU A 9 -14.00 -20.67 -1.98
C LEU A 9 -12.60 -20.66 -2.59
N GLN A 10 -12.51 -20.47 -3.91
CA GLN A 10 -11.22 -20.32 -4.60
C GLN A 10 -10.49 -19.06 -4.18
N ILE A 11 -11.18 -17.92 -4.07
CA ILE A 11 -10.59 -16.65 -3.62
C ILE A 11 -10.09 -16.78 -2.19
N ILE A 12 -10.91 -17.35 -1.29
CA ILE A 12 -10.52 -17.56 0.12
C ILE A 12 -9.33 -18.52 0.20
N GLY A 13 -9.34 -19.63 -0.55
CA GLY A 13 -8.24 -20.59 -0.58
C GLY A 13 -6.92 -19.96 -1.05
N LEU A 14 -6.96 -19.20 -2.14
CA LEU A 14 -5.79 -18.46 -2.64
C LEU A 14 -5.30 -17.41 -1.63
N ALA A 15 -6.20 -16.68 -0.98
CA ALA A 15 -5.84 -15.71 0.04
C ALA A 15 -5.17 -16.37 1.24
N LEU A 16 -5.69 -17.49 1.72
CA LEU A 16 -5.10 -18.27 2.82
C LEU A 16 -3.71 -18.79 2.46
N ILE A 17 -3.52 -19.31 1.25
CA ILE A 17 -2.21 -19.77 0.77
C ILE A 17 -1.22 -18.59 0.74
N ALA A 18 -1.62 -17.45 0.18
CA ALA A 18 -0.78 -16.26 0.12
C ALA A 18 -0.37 -15.78 1.53
N VAL A 19 -1.33 -15.71 2.46
CA VAL A 19 -1.07 -15.33 3.86
C VAL A 19 -0.14 -16.33 4.54
N SER A 20 -0.32 -17.65 4.30
CA SER A 20 0.54 -18.68 4.86
C SER A 20 1.98 -18.57 4.36
N ILE A 21 2.18 -18.29 3.08
CA ILE A 21 3.53 -18.08 2.51
C ILE A 21 4.18 -16.84 3.13
N VAL A 22 3.44 -15.73 3.25
CA VAL A 22 3.94 -14.51 3.87
C VAL A 22 4.29 -14.75 5.34
N TYR A 23 3.44 -15.49 6.07
CA TYR A 23 3.70 -15.84 7.46
C TYR A 23 4.96 -16.71 7.63
N LEU A 24 5.14 -17.73 6.80
CA LEU A 24 6.33 -18.58 6.82
C LEU A 24 7.61 -17.79 6.54
N LEU A 25 7.57 -16.89 5.56
CA LEU A 25 8.70 -16.00 5.26
C LEU A 25 8.97 -15.05 6.43
N ALA A 26 7.94 -14.47 7.01
CA ALA A 26 8.08 -13.54 8.14
C ALA A 26 8.61 -14.25 9.38
N ALA A 27 8.13 -15.47 9.70
CA ALA A 27 8.56 -16.25 10.85
C ALA A 27 10.04 -16.66 10.76
N ASN A 28 10.54 -16.90 9.55
CA ASN A 28 11.92 -17.30 9.31
C ASN A 28 12.81 -16.16 8.81
N TRP A 29 12.30 -14.92 8.83
CA TRP A 29 12.99 -13.75 8.27
C TRP A 29 14.40 -13.56 8.84
N TRP A 30 14.56 -13.75 10.14
CA TRP A 30 15.82 -13.55 10.83
C TRP A 30 16.87 -14.65 10.54
N MET A 31 16.44 -15.79 10.01
CA MET A 31 17.35 -16.88 9.59
C MET A 31 17.95 -16.61 8.20
N LEU A 32 17.33 -15.73 7.43
CA LEU A 32 17.80 -15.42 6.08
C LEU A 32 19.04 -14.52 6.12
N PRO A 33 20.05 -14.79 5.28
CA PRO A 33 21.17 -13.87 5.10
C PRO A 33 20.69 -12.48 4.68
N LYS A 34 21.35 -11.41 5.15
CA LYS A 34 20.95 -10.01 4.89
C LYS A 34 20.78 -9.69 3.39
N PHE A 35 21.61 -10.26 2.53
CA PHE A 35 21.50 -10.07 1.09
C PHE A 35 20.21 -10.71 0.53
N VAL A 36 19.80 -11.89 1.04
CA VAL A 36 18.54 -12.53 0.62
C VAL A 36 17.34 -11.70 1.06
N GLN A 37 17.36 -11.16 2.28
CA GLN A 37 16.32 -10.27 2.77
C GLN A 37 16.18 -9.02 1.89
N LEU A 38 17.30 -8.49 1.40
CA LEU A 38 17.33 -7.34 0.50
C LEU A 38 16.78 -7.68 -0.90
N PHE A 39 17.22 -8.79 -1.47
CA PHE A 39 16.90 -9.14 -2.86
C PHE A 39 15.46 -9.61 -3.06
N ILE A 40 14.85 -10.30 -2.09
CA ILE A 40 13.48 -10.82 -2.23
C ILE A 40 12.49 -9.71 -2.61
N PRO A 41 12.32 -8.62 -1.83
CA PRO A 41 11.34 -7.58 -2.17
C PRO A 41 11.69 -6.83 -3.45
N GLN A 42 12.97 -6.67 -3.77
CA GLN A 42 13.41 -6.00 -4.99
C GLN A 42 13.13 -6.84 -6.24
N ILE A 43 13.35 -8.15 -6.20
CA ILE A 43 13.02 -9.06 -7.31
C ILE A 43 11.50 -9.10 -7.53
N LEU A 44 10.72 -9.15 -6.45
CA LEU A 44 9.26 -9.12 -6.53
C LEU A 44 8.74 -7.78 -7.06
N LEU A 45 9.36 -6.66 -6.66
CA LEU A 45 9.07 -5.33 -7.18
C LEU A 45 9.31 -5.26 -8.69
N LEU A 46 10.52 -5.61 -9.12
CA LEU A 46 10.90 -5.57 -10.54
C LEU A 46 10.09 -6.55 -11.36
N GLY A 47 9.90 -7.78 -10.87
CA GLY A 47 9.12 -8.80 -11.53
C GLY A 47 7.66 -8.39 -11.73
N SER A 48 7.01 -7.90 -10.68
CA SER A 48 5.62 -7.43 -10.79
C SER A 48 5.47 -6.20 -11.68
N ALA A 49 6.42 -5.26 -11.63
CA ALA A 49 6.41 -4.08 -12.50
C ALA A 49 6.61 -4.44 -13.97
N LEU A 50 7.55 -5.32 -14.29
CA LEU A 50 7.78 -5.80 -15.66
C LEU A 50 6.58 -6.59 -16.20
N LEU A 51 6.01 -7.47 -15.38
CA LEU A 51 4.80 -8.21 -15.75
C LEU A 51 3.60 -7.28 -15.96
N SER A 52 3.45 -6.23 -15.17
CA SER A 52 2.40 -5.22 -15.37
C SER A 52 2.51 -4.56 -16.74
N VAL A 53 3.72 -4.21 -17.17
CA VAL A 53 3.97 -3.65 -18.50
C VAL A 53 3.67 -4.69 -19.60
N ARG A 54 4.01 -5.95 -19.38
CA ARG A 54 3.78 -7.02 -20.36
C ARG A 54 2.31 -7.35 -20.54
N PHE A 55 1.52 -7.28 -19.48
CA PHE A 55 0.09 -7.63 -19.50
C PHE A 55 -0.84 -6.41 -19.60
N THR A 56 -0.43 -5.37 -20.29
CA THR A 56 -1.20 -4.12 -20.44
C THR A 56 -2.62 -4.34 -20.97
N ALA A 57 -2.84 -5.34 -21.83
CA ALA A 57 -4.16 -5.67 -22.39
C ALA A 57 -5.14 -6.28 -21.37
N ARG A 58 -4.64 -6.85 -20.26
CA ARG A 58 -5.45 -7.44 -19.18
C ARG A 58 -5.53 -6.48 -18.01
N GLU A 59 -6.43 -5.53 -18.06
CA GLU A 59 -6.49 -4.42 -17.12
C GLU A 59 -6.54 -4.87 -15.63
N LYS A 60 -7.37 -5.84 -15.27
CA LYS A 60 -7.46 -6.34 -13.89
C LYS A 60 -6.14 -6.94 -13.40
N LEU A 61 -5.48 -7.74 -14.25
CA LEU A 61 -4.19 -8.34 -13.91
C LEU A 61 -3.11 -7.27 -13.77
N ARG A 62 -3.08 -6.32 -14.69
CA ARG A 62 -2.17 -5.16 -14.63
C ARG A 62 -2.37 -4.38 -13.32
N GLN A 63 -3.61 -4.04 -12.98
CA GLN A 63 -3.92 -3.31 -11.74
C GLN A 63 -3.44 -4.07 -10.49
N SER A 64 -3.63 -5.39 -10.45
CA SER A 64 -3.15 -6.23 -9.35
C SER A 64 -1.62 -6.24 -9.28
N LEU A 65 -0.94 -6.37 -10.41
CA LEU A 65 0.52 -6.36 -10.48
C LEU A 65 1.11 -5.00 -10.10
N ASP A 66 0.50 -3.90 -10.52
CA ASP A 66 0.88 -2.54 -10.10
C ASP A 66 0.74 -2.39 -8.58
N THR A 67 -0.36 -2.88 -8.00
CA THR A 67 -0.60 -2.82 -6.54
C THR A 67 0.45 -3.64 -5.78
N VAL A 68 0.78 -4.85 -6.27
CA VAL A 68 1.86 -5.67 -5.70
C VAL A 68 3.19 -4.94 -5.79
N SER A 69 3.50 -4.30 -6.93
CA SER A 69 4.72 -3.50 -7.09
C SER A 69 4.78 -2.38 -6.06
N GLY A 70 3.68 -1.65 -5.86
CA GLY A 70 3.59 -0.59 -4.87
C GLY A 70 3.81 -1.08 -3.43
N LEU A 71 3.30 -2.26 -3.08
CA LEU A 71 3.54 -2.91 -1.78
C LEU A 71 4.99 -3.35 -1.62
N MET A 72 5.57 -3.96 -2.65
CA MET A 72 6.97 -4.42 -2.62
C MET A 72 7.96 -3.26 -2.56
N LEU A 73 7.60 -2.09 -3.10
CA LEU A 73 8.35 -0.86 -2.96
C LEU A 73 8.50 -0.47 -1.48
N GLY A 74 7.38 -0.42 -0.75
CA GLY A 74 7.41 -0.11 0.69
C GLY A 74 8.16 -1.14 1.51
N LEU A 75 7.97 -2.44 1.20
CA LEU A 75 8.71 -3.50 1.85
C LEU A 75 10.23 -3.37 1.59
N SER A 76 10.64 -3.03 0.36
CA SER A 76 12.04 -2.78 0.03
C SER A 76 12.63 -1.65 0.87
N LEU A 77 11.90 -0.53 0.99
CA LEU A 77 12.33 0.60 1.83
C LEU A 77 12.45 0.21 3.30
N ALA A 78 11.48 -0.53 3.83
CA ALA A 78 11.49 -1.00 5.21
C ALA A 78 12.69 -1.92 5.49
N VAL A 79 12.97 -2.87 4.60
CA VAL A 79 14.11 -3.80 4.73
C VAL A 79 15.45 -3.06 4.63
N ILE A 80 15.57 -2.09 3.72
CA ILE A 80 16.77 -1.23 3.62
C ILE A 80 16.98 -0.47 4.94
N GLY A 81 15.92 0.16 5.46
CA GLY A 81 15.98 0.88 6.73
C GLY A 81 16.41 -0.01 7.90
N GLN A 82 15.92 -1.25 7.93
CA GLN A 82 16.22 -2.24 8.96
C GLN A 82 17.67 -2.74 8.90
N ILE A 83 18.16 -3.07 7.69
CA ILE A 83 19.51 -3.64 7.51
C ILE A 83 20.60 -2.59 7.73
N TYR A 84 20.39 -1.39 7.19
CA TYR A 84 21.38 -0.32 7.26
C TYR A 84 21.25 0.58 8.49
N GLN A 85 20.23 0.33 9.34
CA GLN A 85 19.96 1.13 10.54
C GLN A 85 20.07 2.64 10.24
N THR A 86 19.39 3.07 9.19
CA THR A 86 19.53 4.43 8.63
C THR A 86 19.21 5.55 9.62
N GLY A 87 18.67 5.22 10.80
CA GLY A 87 18.23 6.21 11.78
C GLY A 87 17.08 7.09 11.29
N ALA A 88 16.52 6.78 10.12
CA ALA A 88 15.42 7.52 9.56
C ALA A 88 14.16 7.34 10.42
N ASP A 89 13.49 8.45 10.67
CA ASP A 89 12.22 8.44 11.38
C ASP A 89 11.12 7.71 10.59
N SER A 90 10.18 7.13 11.30
CA SER A 90 9.09 6.36 10.65
C SER A 90 8.33 7.18 9.61
N TYR A 91 8.09 8.47 9.85
CA TYR A 91 7.40 9.33 8.89
C TYR A 91 8.17 9.50 7.57
N GLN A 92 9.50 9.53 7.62
CA GLN A 92 10.35 9.68 6.42
C GLN A 92 10.23 8.49 5.50
N LEU A 93 10.15 7.28 6.07
CA LEU A 93 9.92 6.05 5.30
C LEU A 93 8.58 6.11 4.58
N PHE A 94 7.50 6.43 5.29
CA PHE A 94 6.16 6.49 4.69
C PHE A 94 6.03 7.65 3.71
N LEU A 95 6.67 8.80 3.97
CA LEU A 95 6.69 9.94 3.06
C LEU A 95 7.41 9.58 1.76
N LEU A 96 8.59 8.97 1.85
CA LEU A 96 9.34 8.53 0.68
C LEU A 96 8.56 7.48 -0.12
N TRP A 97 7.91 6.54 0.57
CA TRP A 97 7.06 5.55 -0.08
C TRP A 97 5.90 6.21 -0.82
N ALA A 98 5.19 7.17 -0.20
CA ALA A 98 4.10 7.91 -0.85
C ALA A 98 4.60 8.67 -2.09
N LEU A 99 5.73 9.36 -2.01
CA LEU A 99 6.33 10.08 -3.14
C LEU A 99 6.70 9.14 -4.29
N LEU A 100 7.27 7.98 -3.98
CA LEU A 100 7.63 7.00 -4.99
C LEU A 100 6.42 6.29 -5.61
N LEU A 101 5.24 6.31 -4.98
CA LEU A 101 4.00 5.81 -5.57
C LEU A 101 3.37 6.74 -6.60
N LEU A 102 3.73 8.03 -6.62
CA LEU A 102 3.12 9.02 -7.52
C LEU A 102 3.13 8.61 -9.01
N PRO A 103 4.21 8.03 -9.57
CA PRO A 103 4.20 7.60 -10.97
C PRO A 103 3.12 6.57 -11.31
N TRP A 104 2.77 5.69 -10.35
CA TRP A 104 1.71 4.69 -10.56
C TRP A 104 0.29 5.29 -10.56
N LEU A 105 0.10 6.49 -9.97
CA LEU A 105 -1.19 7.18 -9.99
C LEU A 105 -1.55 7.76 -11.36
N TYR A 106 -0.63 7.78 -12.31
CA TYR A 106 -0.90 8.25 -13.68
C TYR A 106 -2.01 7.45 -14.36
N ARG A 107 -2.13 6.15 -14.05
CA ARG A 107 -3.20 5.29 -14.58
C ARG A 107 -4.22 4.96 -13.48
N PRO A 108 -5.53 4.94 -13.81
CA PRO A 108 -6.56 4.57 -12.84
C PRO A 108 -6.31 3.17 -12.29
N ASN A 109 -6.05 3.09 -10.98
CA ASN A 109 -5.85 1.85 -10.25
C ASN A 109 -6.29 2.05 -8.80
N ILE A 110 -7.40 1.43 -8.43
CA ILE A 110 -7.99 1.58 -7.10
C ILE A 110 -7.07 1.03 -5.99
N GLY A 111 -6.31 -0.03 -6.27
CA GLY A 111 -5.37 -0.64 -5.31
C GLY A 111 -4.20 0.29 -5.00
N ILE A 112 -3.57 0.86 -6.03
CA ILE A 112 -2.49 1.85 -5.86
C ILE A 112 -3.00 3.11 -5.17
N PHE A 113 -4.18 3.57 -5.55
CA PHE A 113 -4.78 4.74 -4.96
C PHE A 113 -5.06 4.54 -3.46
N ALA A 114 -5.67 3.41 -3.09
CA ALA A 114 -5.91 3.05 -1.69
C ALA A 114 -4.59 2.93 -0.91
N LEU A 115 -3.58 2.30 -1.50
CA LEU A 115 -2.25 2.19 -0.91
C LEU A 115 -1.62 3.56 -0.69
N PHE A 116 -1.67 4.45 -1.69
CA PHE A 116 -1.18 5.81 -1.57
C PHE A 116 -1.87 6.59 -0.43
N CYS A 117 -3.20 6.46 -0.31
CA CYS A 117 -3.96 7.09 0.77
C CYS A 117 -3.50 6.59 2.14
N VAL A 118 -3.41 5.28 2.33
CA VAL A 118 -2.99 4.68 3.60
C VAL A 118 -1.57 5.09 3.96
N VAL A 119 -0.64 5.01 3.02
CA VAL A 119 0.77 5.36 3.24
C VAL A 119 0.93 6.84 3.57
N SER A 120 0.21 7.72 2.86
CA SER A 120 0.21 9.16 3.13
C SER A 120 -0.36 9.48 4.52
N GLN A 121 -1.42 8.78 4.92
CA GLN A 121 -2.01 8.92 6.26
C GLN A 121 -1.03 8.47 7.35
N LEU A 122 -0.31 7.36 7.12
CA LEU A 122 0.72 6.90 8.05
C LEU A 122 1.88 7.89 8.15
N ALA A 123 2.31 8.49 7.03
CA ALA A 123 3.33 9.53 7.02
C ALA A 123 2.91 10.73 7.87
N LEU A 124 1.68 11.22 7.70
CA LEU A 124 1.12 12.31 8.50
C LEU A 124 1.03 11.93 9.98
N TYR A 125 0.53 10.74 10.28
CA TYR A 125 0.41 10.24 11.66
C TYR A 125 1.75 10.25 12.39
N PHE A 126 2.77 9.64 11.81
CA PHE A 126 4.08 9.57 12.44
C PHE A 126 4.77 10.93 12.50
N TYR A 127 4.57 11.81 11.50
CA TYR A 127 5.07 13.17 11.51
C TYR A 127 4.50 13.96 12.68
N PHE A 128 3.18 13.96 12.85
CA PHE A 128 2.54 14.69 13.95
C PHE A 128 2.87 14.09 15.31
N LYS A 129 2.89 12.77 15.43
CA LYS A 129 3.26 12.09 16.67
C LYS A 129 4.67 12.46 17.13
N GLN A 130 5.60 12.69 16.20
CA GLN A 130 6.97 13.02 16.52
C GLN A 130 7.21 14.52 16.70
N SER A 131 6.54 15.37 15.91
CA SER A 131 6.80 16.82 15.85
C SER A 131 6.03 17.61 16.90
N PHE A 132 4.93 17.10 17.41
CA PHE A 132 4.04 17.84 18.29
C PHE A 132 3.90 17.13 19.64
N TRP A 133 4.50 17.68 20.66
CA TRP A 133 4.47 17.21 22.05
C TRP A 133 3.14 17.53 22.77
N LEU A 134 2.23 18.28 22.14
CA LEU A 134 1.03 18.85 22.76
C LEU A 134 -0.23 18.07 22.37
N VAL A 135 -1.15 17.94 23.32
CA VAL A 135 -2.50 17.34 23.21
C VAL A 135 -3.30 17.83 21.98
N ARG A 136 -3.01 19.01 21.47
CA ARG A 136 -3.61 19.56 20.23
C ARG A 136 -3.14 18.85 18.94
N ALA A 137 -2.08 18.08 19.00
CA ALA A 137 -1.55 17.39 17.82
C ALA A 137 -2.53 16.33 17.27
N GLU A 138 -3.30 15.69 18.13
CA GLU A 138 -4.31 14.71 17.72
C GLU A 138 -5.40 15.34 16.86
N THR A 139 -5.85 16.55 17.22
CA THR A 139 -6.88 17.27 16.45
C THR A 139 -6.37 17.72 15.09
N LEU A 140 -5.12 18.23 15.02
CA LEU A 140 -4.49 18.61 13.76
C LEU A 140 -4.21 17.40 12.87
N TYR A 141 -3.82 16.27 13.46
CA TYR A 141 -3.65 15.01 12.77
C TYR A 141 -4.96 14.52 12.16
N LEU A 142 -6.06 14.51 12.93
CA LEU A 142 -7.40 14.14 12.45
C LEU A 142 -7.87 15.05 11.32
N LEU A 143 -7.63 16.38 11.45
CA LEU A 143 -7.90 17.35 10.39
C LEU A 143 -7.06 17.08 9.14
N GLY A 144 -5.78 16.83 9.28
CA GLY A 144 -4.88 16.48 8.18
C GLY A 144 -5.31 15.20 7.48
N LEU A 145 -5.67 14.16 8.25
CA LEU A 145 -6.22 12.90 7.74
C LEU A 145 -7.51 13.11 6.94
N ASN A 146 -8.46 13.87 7.51
CA ASN A 146 -9.74 14.14 6.85
C ASN A 146 -9.55 14.95 5.56
N LEU A 147 -8.67 15.97 5.56
CA LEU A 147 -8.32 16.72 4.35
C LEU A 147 -7.71 15.84 3.29
N LEU A 148 -6.73 15.01 3.65
CA LEU A 148 -6.06 14.11 2.71
C LEU A 148 -7.03 13.05 2.18
N THR A 149 -7.86 12.49 3.05
CA THR A 149 -8.92 11.55 2.66
C THR A 149 -9.93 12.21 1.74
N GLY A 150 -10.34 13.44 2.03
CA GLY A 150 -11.24 14.23 1.20
C GLY A 150 -10.67 14.51 -0.19
N LEU A 151 -9.42 14.99 -0.27
CA LEU A 151 -8.74 15.24 -1.54
C LEU A 151 -8.54 13.95 -2.35
N SER A 152 -8.15 12.87 -1.70
CA SER A 152 -8.00 11.58 -2.36
C SER A 152 -9.33 11.01 -2.84
N MET A 153 -10.43 11.24 -2.11
CA MET A 153 -11.78 10.86 -2.56
C MET A 153 -12.25 11.70 -3.75
N ILE A 154 -11.95 13.00 -3.80
CA ILE A 154 -12.25 13.82 -4.98
C ILE A 154 -11.52 13.27 -6.21
N TYR A 155 -10.26 12.89 -6.06
CA TYR A 155 -9.50 12.25 -7.13
C TYR A 155 -10.13 10.90 -7.53
N ALA A 156 -10.47 10.06 -6.56
CA ALA A 156 -11.10 8.76 -6.81
C ALA A 156 -12.45 8.87 -7.51
N LEU A 157 -13.28 9.86 -7.14
CA LEU A 157 -14.57 10.10 -7.77
C LEU A 157 -14.46 10.45 -9.26
N ARG A 158 -13.36 11.08 -9.66
CA ARG A 158 -13.08 11.38 -11.07
C ARG A 158 -12.88 10.13 -11.91
N TYR A 159 -12.25 9.09 -11.34
CA TYR A 159 -11.89 7.86 -12.05
C TYR A 159 -12.80 6.67 -11.70
N TYR A 160 -13.44 6.70 -10.54
CA TYR A 160 -14.24 5.61 -10.00
C TYR A 160 -15.57 6.12 -9.44
N PRO A 161 -16.57 6.40 -10.31
CA PRO A 161 -17.85 6.94 -9.87
C PRO A 161 -18.59 6.06 -8.87
N VAL A 162 -18.30 4.74 -8.85
CA VAL A 162 -18.87 3.79 -7.89
C VAL A 162 -18.47 4.10 -6.44
N LEU A 163 -17.32 4.75 -6.23
CA LEU A 163 -16.86 5.15 -4.90
C LEU A 163 -17.63 6.36 -4.31
N ARG A 164 -18.51 6.98 -5.09
CA ARG A 164 -19.36 8.09 -4.62
C ARG A 164 -20.16 7.71 -3.37
N TYR A 165 -20.67 6.49 -3.31
CA TYR A 165 -21.44 6.00 -2.16
C TYR A 165 -20.59 5.80 -0.91
N LEU A 166 -19.34 5.36 -1.07
CA LEU A 166 -18.37 5.26 0.04
C LEU A 166 -17.98 6.65 0.56
N PHE A 167 -17.84 7.63 -0.33
CA PHE A 167 -17.57 9.01 0.08
C PHE A 167 -18.69 9.57 0.94
N ILE A 168 -19.95 9.39 0.52
CA ILE A 168 -21.11 9.85 1.29
C ILE A 168 -21.14 9.15 2.66
N ALA A 169 -20.86 7.86 2.73
CA ALA A 169 -20.83 7.12 3.99
C ALA A 169 -19.72 7.63 4.96
N VAL A 170 -18.55 8.01 4.44
CA VAL A 170 -17.43 8.51 5.26
C VAL A 170 -17.64 9.96 5.72
N VAL A 171 -18.36 10.77 4.94
CA VAL A 171 -18.63 12.19 5.29
C VAL A 171 -19.81 12.33 6.25
N VAL A 172 -20.72 11.35 6.27
CA VAL A 172 -21.94 11.35 7.12
C VAL A 172 -21.68 10.69 8.49
N LEU A 173 -20.59 9.95 8.68
CA LEU A 173 -20.12 9.41 9.96
C LEU A 173 -19.20 10.38 10.69
#